data_d58c4306c60316de7b02c7d81c7787f2
#
_entry.id   d58c4306c60316de7b02c7d81c7787f2
#
_cell.length_a   1.000
_cell.length_b   1.000
_cell.length_c   1.000
_cell.angle_alpha   90.00
_cell.angle_beta   90.00
_cell.angle_gamma   90.00
#
_symmetry.space_group_name_H-M   'P 1'
#
loop_
_entity.id
_entity.type
_entity.pdbx_description
1 polymer ?
#
loop_
_entity_poly.entity_id
_entity_poly.type
_entity_poly.pdbx_seq_one_letter_code
_entity_poly.pdbx_strand_id
1 'polypeptide(L)'
;NMARSGIALYVGGMGARDKNFYNQVFCKYGYEEEARRIQDLYLAGRKSEAEAAVPQSYLDATSLVGPEGFVRDRLQALKEHGVTSLNVGFLGTTTAERVANCDKLANLVAKA
;
A
#
# COMPACT_ATOMS: atom_id res chain seq x y z
N ASN A 1 1.02 8.09 -8.02
CA ASN A 1 1.02 6.73 -7.55
C ASN A 1 -0.19 6.47 -6.66
N MET A 2 -1.14 5.69 -7.16
CA MET A 2 -2.45 5.47 -6.53
C MET A 2 -2.36 4.76 -5.17
N ALA A 3 -1.41 3.85 -5.00
CA ALA A 3 -1.23 3.15 -3.72
C ALA A 3 -0.81 4.09 -2.60
N ARG A 4 -0.01 5.10 -2.90
CA ARG A 4 0.47 6.08 -1.92
C ARG A 4 -0.64 6.99 -1.40
N SER A 5 -1.63 7.30 -2.23
CA SER A 5 -2.75 8.16 -1.86
C SER A 5 -3.55 7.58 -0.68
N GLY A 6 -3.91 6.31 -0.74
CA GLY A 6 -4.61 5.63 0.34
C GLY A 6 -3.78 5.57 1.63
N ILE A 7 -2.51 5.22 1.51
CA ILE A 7 -1.60 5.13 2.66
C ILE A 7 -1.45 6.51 3.34
N ALA A 8 -1.24 7.56 2.56
CA ALA A 8 -1.11 8.93 3.10
C ALA A 8 -2.40 9.38 3.82
N LEU A 9 -3.57 9.05 3.28
CA LEU A 9 -4.83 9.32 3.93
C LEU A 9 -4.92 8.65 5.31
N TYR A 10 -4.64 7.36 5.39
CA TYR A 10 -4.75 6.62 6.65
C TYR A 10 -3.70 7.07 7.66
N VAL A 11 -2.45 7.17 7.27
CA VAL A 11 -1.35 7.55 8.17
C VAL A 11 -1.44 9.02 8.58
N GLY A 12 -1.89 9.89 7.68
CA GLY A 12 -1.91 11.33 7.90
C GLY A 12 -3.26 11.91 8.31
N GLY A 13 -4.37 11.39 7.76
CA GLY A 13 -5.67 12.05 7.81
C GLY A 13 -6.79 11.34 8.57
N MET A 14 -6.54 10.15 9.11
CA MET A 14 -7.58 9.36 9.78
C MET A 14 -7.63 9.62 11.29
N GLY A 15 -7.80 10.87 11.66
CA GLY A 15 -7.97 11.27 13.05
C GLY A 15 -7.09 12.45 13.44
N ALA A 16 -7.26 12.92 14.69
CA ALA A 16 -6.42 13.96 15.26
C ALA A 16 -4.98 13.43 15.41
N ARG A 17 -4.03 14.36 15.49
CA ARG A 17 -2.59 14.05 15.54
C ARG A 17 -2.24 12.93 16.52
N ASP A 18 -2.80 12.96 17.72
CA ASP A 18 -2.49 12.02 18.79
C ASP A 18 -3.46 10.82 18.85
N LYS A 19 -4.40 10.72 17.92
CA LYS A 19 -5.46 9.71 17.93
C LYS A 19 -5.60 8.99 16.58
N ASN A 20 -4.54 8.93 15.82
CA ASN A 20 -4.53 8.22 14.55
C ASN A 20 -3.91 6.83 14.75
N PHE A 21 -4.76 5.81 14.79
CA PHE A 21 -4.35 4.40 14.94
C PHE A 21 -3.38 3.95 13.85
N TYR A 22 -3.65 4.33 12.60
CA TYR A 22 -2.81 3.91 11.46
C TYR A 22 -1.43 4.55 11.50
N ASN A 23 -1.34 5.79 11.98
CA ASN A 23 -0.06 6.44 12.22
C ASN A 23 0.76 5.68 13.28
N GLN A 24 0.10 5.28 14.37
CA GLN A 24 0.73 4.50 15.43
C GLN A 24 1.25 3.15 14.93
N VAL A 25 0.47 2.45 14.09
CA VAL A 25 0.89 1.19 13.49
C VAL A 25 2.11 1.40 12.58
N PHE A 26 2.11 2.47 11.81
CA PHE A 26 3.22 2.83 10.93
C PHE A 26 4.51 3.07 11.73
N CYS A 27 4.39 3.75 12.87
CA CYS A 27 5.50 3.92 13.81
C CYS A 27 6.04 2.59 14.33
N LYS A 28 5.17 1.65 14.67
CA LYS A 28 5.56 0.32 15.17
C LYS A 28 6.31 -0.50 14.13
N TYR A 29 6.11 -0.23 12.85
CA TYR A 29 6.89 -0.86 11.78
C TYR A 29 8.27 -0.23 11.57
N GLY A 30 8.64 0.77 12.38
CA GLY A 30 9.93 1.44 12.29
C GLY A 30 9.94 2.71 11.45
N TYR A 31 8.78 3.21 11.05
CA TYR A 31 8.65 4.40 10.20
C TYR A 31 8.19 5.64 11.00
N GLU A 32 8.80 5.89 12.15
CA GLU A 32 8.38 7.00 13.04
C GLU A 32 8.56 8.36 12.40
N GLU A 33 9.69 8.61 11.75
CA GLU A 33 9.97 9.89 11.08
C GLU A 33 9.04 10.10 9.89
N GLU A 34 8.86 9.07 9.08
CA GLU A 34 7.99 9.10 7.92
C GLU A 34 6.53 9.28 8.34
N ALA A 35 6.10 8.62 9.40
CA ALA A 35 4.75 8.77 9.94
C ALA A 35 4.47 10.21 10.37
N ARG A 36 5.42 10.84 11.05
CA ARG A 36 5.34 12.24 11.47
C ARG A 36 5.27 13.16 10.26
N ARG A 37 6.16 12.96 9.30
CA ARG A 37 6.23 13.78 8.09
C ARG A 37 4.95 13.68 7.26
N ILE A 38 4.45 12.48 7.03
CA ILE A 38 3.20 12.26 6.29
C ILE A 38 2.04 12.96 6.99
N GLN A 39 1.93 12.81 8.29
CA GLN A 39 0.88 13.44 9.08
C GLN A 39 0.97 14.96 9.05
N ASP A 40 2.15 15.54 9.25
CA ASP A 40 2.37 16.98 9.19
C ASP A 40 1.95 17.55 7.84
N LEU A 41 2.39 16.94 6.76
CA LEU A 41 2.07 17.36 5.40
C LEU A 41 0.57 17.20 5.10
N TYR A 42 -0.01 16.09 5.48
CA TYR A 42 -1.42 15.81 5.19
C TYR A 42 -2.35 16.77 5.94
N LEU A 43 -2.11 16.99 7.23
CA LEU A 43 -2.90 17.92 8.06
C LEU A 43 -2.71 19.38 7.65
N ALA A 44 -1.59 19.72 7.04
CA ALA A 44 -1.34 21.03 6.44
C ALA A 44 -2.00 21.22 5.06
N GLY A 45 -2.72 20.21 4.55
CA GLY A 45 -3.34 20.26 3.23
C GLY A 45 -2.41 19.95 2.06
N ARG A 46 -1.16 19.55 2.34
CA ARG A 46 -0.13 19.24 1.34
C ARG A 46 -0.16 17.76 0.99
N LYS A 47 -1.28 17.31 0.45
CA LYS A 47 -1.56 15.89 0.21
C LYS A 47 -0.59 15.22 -0.75
N SER A 48 -0.25 15.87 -1.85
CA SER A 48 0.69 15.31 -2.84
C SER A 48 2.08 15.09 -2.26
N GLU A 49 2.53 15.99 -1.39
CA GLU A 49 3.82 15.83 -0.70
C GLU A 49 3.76 14.75 0.37
N ALA A 50 2.62 14.61 1.05
CA ALA A 50 2.40 13.51 1.99
C ALA A 50 2.46 12.15 1.27
N GLU A 51 1.85 12.04 0.11
CA GLU A 51 1.91 10.84 -0.73
C GLU A 51 3.35 10.51 -1.15
N ALA A 52 4.10 11.52 -1.56
CA ALA A 52 5.51 11.35 -1.93
C ALA A 52 6.40 10.93 -0.76
N ALA A 53 6.00 11.25 0.47
CA ALA A 53 6.74 10.87 1.68
C ALA A 53 6.54 9.40 2.08
N VAL A 54 5.59 8.68 1.50
CA VAL A 54 5.39 7.25 1.77
C VAL A 54 6.60 6.47 1.25
N PRO A 55 7.31 5.71 2.11
CA PRO A 55 8.52 5.00 1.70
C PRO A 55 8.22 3.89 0.69
N GLN A 56 9.09 3.74 -0.30
CA GLN A 56 8.99 2.65 -1.27
C GLN A 56 9.09 1.28 -0.59
N SER A 57 9.94 1.15 0.43
CA SER A 57 10.09 -0.08 1.20
C SER A 57 8.79 -0.54 1.86
N TYR A 58 7.97 0.40 2.33
CA TYR A 58 6.66 0.09 2.89
C TYR A 58 5.72 -0.47 1.82
N LEU A 59 5.69 0.15 0.64
CA LEU A 59 4.89 -0.35 -0.49
C LEU A 59 5.33 -1.76 -0.90
N ASP A 60 6.63 -1.98 -1.01
CA ASP A 60 7.17 -3.28 -1.40
C ASP A 60 6.82 -4.38 -0.39
N ALA A 61 6.78 -4.03 0.90
CA ALA A 61 6.46 -4.98 1.96
C ALA A 61 4.96 -5.29 2.09
N THR A 62 4.10 -4.34 1.75
CA THR A 62 2.66 -4.41 2.06
C THR A 62 1.74 -4.46 0.85
N SER A 63 2.27 -4.30 -0.35
CA SER A 63 1.45 -4.19 -1.58
C SER A 63 2.02 -5.05 -2.70
N LEU A 64 1.12 -5.60 -3.52
CA LEU A 64 1.49 -6.34 -4.74
C LEU A 64 1.58 -5.36 -5.91
N VAL A 65 2.46 -4.37 -5.78
CA VAL A 65 2.68 -3.32 -6.77
C VAL A 65 4.12 -3.34 -7.23
N GLY A 66 4.32 -3.61 -8.52
CA GLY A 66 5.64 -3.70 -9.11
C GLY A 66 5.64 -4.50 -10.40
N PRO A 67 6.82 -4.81 -10.95
CA PRO A 67 6.93 -5.67 -12.12
C PRO A 67 6.31 -7.05 -11.89
N GLU A 68 5.89 -7.69 -12.97
CA GLU A 68 5.24 -9.00 -12.92
C GLU A 68 6.05 -10.03 -12.12
N GLY A 69 7.37 -10.07 -12.32
CA GLY A 69 8.25 -10.99 -11.59
C GLY A 69 8.24 -10.77 -10.09
N PHE A 70 8.23 -9.51 -9.65
CA PHE A 70 8.11 -9.17 -8.24
C PHE A 70 6.79 -9.67 -7.64
N VAL A 71 5.68 -9.42 -8.32
CA VAL A 71 4.35 -9.86 -7.84
C VAL A 71 4.27 -11.38 -7.78
N ARG A 72 4.77 -12.07 -8.79
CA ARG A 72 4.82 -13.52 -8.82
C ARG A 72 5.63 -14.09 -7.66
N ASP A 73 6.80 -13.55 -7.40
CA ASP A 73 7.66 -14.00 -6.32
C ASP A 73 7.03 -13.78 -4.94
N ARG A 74 6.33 -12.65 -4.77
CA ARG A 74 5.56 -12.37 -3.56
C ARG A 74 4.41 -13.35 -3.34
N LEU A 75 3.66 -13.67 -4.39
CA LEU A 75 2.58 -14.66 -4.33
C LEU A 75 3.12 -16.03 -3.95
N GLN A 76 4.24 -16.42 -4.53
CA GLN A 76 4.90 -17.67 -4.21
C GLN A 76 5.33 -17.72 -2.73
N ALA A 77 5.95 -16.65 -2.23
CA ALA A 77 6.36 -16.56 -0.83
C ALA A 77 5.16 -16.64 0.12
N LEU A 78 4.06 -15.94 -0.18
CA LEU A 78 2.83 -16.02 0.63
C LEU A 78 2.28 -17.45 0.68
N LYS A 79 2.24 -18.12 -0.46
CA LYS A 79 1.80 -19.51 -0.55
C LYS A 79 2.69 -20.46 0.29
N GLU A 80 4.00 -20.32 0.17
CA GLU A 80 4.98 -21.12 0.93
C GLU A 80 4.86 -20.91 2.44
N HIS A 81 4.42 -19.72 2.86
CA HIS A 81 4.21 -19.39 4.28
C HIS A 81 2.78 -19.70 4.77
N GLY A 82 2.01 -20.44 3.98
CA GLY A 82 0.72 -20.97 4.41
C GLY A 82 -0.49 -20.06 4.14
N VAL A 83 -0.33 -19.00 3.36
CA VAL A 83 -1.47 -18.17 2.95
C VAL A 83 -2.27 -18.88 1.88
N THR A 84 -3.56 -19.13 2.14
CA THR A 84 -4.46 -19.85 1.24
C THR A 84 -5.48 -18.95 0.56
N SER A 85 -5.69 -17.74 1.08
CA SER A 85 -6.67 -16.79 0.56
C SER A 85 -6.18 -15.37 0.75
N LEU A 86 -6.37 -14.53 -0.27
CA LEU A 86 -6.02 -13.11 -0.23
C LEU A 86 -7.22 -12.27 -0.68
N ASN A 87 -7.54 -11.25 0.11
CA ASN A 87 -8.42 -10.20 -0.34
C ASN A 87 -7.57 -9.12 -1.01
N VAL A 88 -7.89 -8.79 -2.25
CA VAL A 88 -7.09 -7.86 -3.05
C VAL A 88 -7.95 -6.73 -3.59
N GLY A 89 -7.50 -5.49 -3.36
CA GLY A 89 -8.03 -4.31 -4.02
C GLY A 89 -7.20 -4.00 -5.27
N PHE A 90 -7.85 -3.72 -6.39
CA PHE A 90 -7.17 -3.43 -7.64
C PHE A 90 -7.10 -1.93 -7.89
N LEU A 91 -5.90 -1.45 -8.23
CA LEU A 91 -5.66 -0.07 -8.60
C LEU A 91 -6.08 0.16 -10.06
N GLY A 92 -6.61 1.34 -10.32
CA GLY A 92 -7.01 1.76 -11.66
C GLY A 92 -7.98 2.95 -11.58
N THR A 93 -7.92 3.82 -12.57
CA THR A 93 -8.81 4.98 -12.66
C THR A 93 -10.15 4.64 -13.29
N THR A 94 -10.23 3.53 -14.02
CA THR A 94 -11.44 3.04 -14.67
C THR A 94 -11.73 1.60 -14.25
N THR A 95 -12.97 1.19 -14.44
CA THR A 95 -13.38 -0.21 -14.21
C THR A 95 -12.61 -1.16 -15.13
N ALA A 96 -12.41 -0.78 -16.39
CA ALA A 96 -11.65 -1.56 -17.36
C ALA A 96 -10.21 -1.82 -16.90
N GLU A 97 -9.53 -0.80 -16.38
CA GLU A 97 -8.18 -0.95 -15.83
C GLU A 97 -8.15 -1.90 -14.63
N ARG A 98 -9.10 -1.76 -13.71
CA ARG A 98 -9.18 -2.64 -12.55
C ARG A 98 -9.45 -4.09 -12.94
N VAL A 99 -10.33 -4.32 -13.91
CA VAL A 99 -10.60 -5.67 -14.44
C VAL A 99 -9.36 -6.25 -15.10
N ALA A 100 -8.65 -5.47 -15.91
CA ALA A 100 -7.40 -5.90 -16.54
C ALA A 100 -6.34 -6.30 -15.50
N ASN A 101 -6.20 -5.54 -14.43
CA ASN A 101 -5.28 -5.85 -13.32
C ASN A 101 -5.72 -7.11 -12.57
N CYS A 102 -7.01 -7.31 -12.41
CA CYS A 102 -7.57 -8.54 -11.83
C CYS A 102 -7.20 -9.76 -12.67
N ASP A 103 -7.37 -9.70 -13.98
CA ASP A 103 -7.02 -10.78 -14.90
C ASP A 103 -5.53 -11.12 -14.87
N LYS A 104 -4.67 -10.11 -14.84
CA LYS A 104 -3.22 -10.29 -14.71
C LYS A 104 -2.88 -11.04 -13.42
N LEU A 105 -3.45 -10.61 -12.30
CA LEU A 105 -3.20 -11.27 -11.01
C LEU A 105 -3.72 -12.71 -11.01
N ALA A 106 -4.92 -12.95 -11.53
CA ALA A 106 -5.49 -14.28 -11.62
C ALA A 106 -4.59 -15.24 -12.42
N ASN A 107 -4.01 -14.77 -13.52
CA ASN A 107 -3.07 -15.54 -14.32
C ASN A 107 -1.79 -15.88 -13.55
N LEU A 108 -1.26 -14.92 -12.77
CA LEU A 108 -0.08 -15.15 -11.92
C LEU A 108 -0.38 -16.16 -10.80
N VAL A 109 -1.54 -16.06 -10.17
CA VAL A 109 -1.97 -17.00 -9.12
C VAL A 109 -2.08 -18.40 -9.68
N ALA A 110 -2.63 -18.56 -10.88
CA ALA A 110 -2.77 -19.87 -11.53
C ALA A 110 -1.41 -20.52 -11.83
N LYS A 111 -0.35 -19.74 -11.99
CA LYS A 111 1.01 -20.20 -12.26
C LYS A 111 1.86 -20.43 -11.00
N ALA A 112 1.38 -19.92 -9.88
CA ALA A 112 2.07 -20.06 -8.59
C ALA A 112 1.77 -21.45 -7.89
#